data_16251958b25704d7feab08f6d1cc06be
#
_entry.id   16251958b25704d7feab08f6d1cc06be
#
_cell.length_a   1.000
_cell.length_b   1.000
_cell.length_c   1.000
_cell.angle_alpha   90.00
_cell.angle_beta   90.00
_cell.angle_gamma   90.00
#
_symmetry.space_group_name_H-M   'P 1'
#
loop_
_entity.id
_entity.type
_entity.pdbx_description
1 polymer ?
#
loop_
_entity_poly.entity_id
_entity_poly.type
_entity_poly.pdbx_seq_one_letter_code
_entity_poly.pdbx_strand_id
1 'polypeptide(L)'
;MEQITLSKKAEEEIVKAAKMAAFAAFTENSKNLMTIGDVAIYINKSYNFTANNIITRADFPSARYLGSETEQKRYVAGEIVKWGIRHMKRL
;
A
#
# COMPACT_ATOMS: atom_id res chain seq x y z
N MET A 1 20.92 31.63 -10.75
CA MET A 1 20.29 30.54 -11.12
C MET A 1 19.18 30.20 -10.28
N GLU A 2 18.12 29.83 -10.85
CA GLU A 2 17.02 29.55 -10.12
C GLU A 2 16.90 28.18 -9.84
N GLN A 3 16.52 27.81 -8.72
CA GLN A 3 16.36 26.49 -8.33
C GLN A 3 14.94 26.19 -8.23
N ILE A 4 14.46 25.25 -8.93
CA ILE A 4 13.07 24.87 -8.84
C ILE A 4 12.92 23.96 -7.67
N THR A 5 12.12 24.37 -6.73
CA THR A 5 11.88 23.60 -5.54
C THR A 5 10.45 23.18 -5.52
N LEU A 6 10.22 21.88 -5.49
CA LEU A 6 8.86 21.37 -5.41
C LEU A 6 8.37 21.52 -3.99
N SER A 7 7.10 21.81 -3.83
CA SER A 7 6.53 21.88 -2.52
C SER A 7 6.51 20.46 -1.98
N LYS A 8 6.42 20.34 -0.67
CA LYS A 8 6.37 19.05 -0.06
C LYS A 8 5.17 18.25 -0.56
N LYS A 9 4.06 18.94 -0.76
CA LYS A 9 2.87 18.27 -1.25
C LYS A 9 3.07 17.77 -2.66
N ALA A 10 3.74 18.54 -3.52
CA ALA A 10 3.98 18.09 -4.87
C ALA A 10 4.91 16.90 -4.90
N GLU A 11 5.91 16.88 -4.00
CA GLU A 11 6.81 15.74 -3.93
C GLU A 11 6.06 14.50 -3.48
N GLU A 12 5.17 14.65 -2.53
CA GLU A 12 4.40 13.51 -2.06
C GLU A 12 3.50 12.96 -3.15
N GLU A 13 2.97 13.85 -3.97
CA GLU A 13 2.11 13.38 -5.04
C GLU A 13 2.87 12.68 -6.13
N ILE A 14 4.09 13.10 -6.40
CA ILE A 14 4.92 12.43 -7.37
C ILE A 14 5.27 11.03 -6.87
N VAL A 15 5.63 10.91 -5.59
CA VAL A 15 5.95 9.62 -5.01
C VAL A 15 4.73 8.70 -5.04
N LYS A 16 3.56 9.25 -4.71
CA LYS A 16 2.34 8.47 -4.72
C LYS A 16 2.03 7.96 -6.12
N ALA A 17 2.16 8.82 -7.12
CA ALA A 17 1.88 8.42 -8.49
C ALA A 17 2.85 7.34 -8.95
N ALA A 18 4.12 7.44 -8.56
CA ALA A 18 5.10 6.43 -8.93
C ALA A 18 4.75 5.10 -8.28
N LYS A 19 4.32 5.12 -7.02
CA LYS A 19 3.94 3.91 -6.34
C LYS A 19 2.69 3.29 -6.96
N MET A 20 1.71 4.10 -7.32
CA MET A 20 0.52 3.58 -7.95
C MET A 20 0.86 2.88 -9.26
N ALA A 21 1.77 3.46 -10.04
CA ALA A 21 2.17 2.84 -11.29
C ALA A 21 2.89 1.52 -11.04
N ALA A 22 3.75 1.47 -10.03
CA ALA A 22 4.48 0.26 -9.72
C ALA A 22 3.52 -0.82 -9.21
N PHE A 23 2.57 -0.43 -8.37
CA PHE A 23 1.65 -1.40 -7.79
C PHE A 23 0.67 -1.95 -8.81
N ALA A 24 0.42 -1.21 -9.88
CA ALA A 24 -0.45 -1.71 -10.94
C ALA A 24 0.13 -2.94 -11.61
N ALA A 25 1.44 -3.17 -11.47
CA ALA A 25 2.06 -4.33 -12.06
C ALA A 25 2.03 -5.56 -11.14
N PHE A 26 1.58 -5.41 -9.91
CA PHE A 26 1.54 -6.54 -8.99
C PHE A 26 0.49 -7.56 -9.44
N THR A 27 0.79 -8.82 -9.21
CA THR A 27 -0.14 -9.90 -9.49
C THR A 27 -0.31 -10.72 -8.23
N GLU A 28 -1.17 -11.71 -8.28
CA GLU A 28 -1.40 -12.58 -7.14
C GLU A 28 -0.14 -13.33 -6.72
N ASN A 29 0.85 -13.40 -7.60
CA ASN A 29 2.08 -14.10 -7.29
C ASN A 29 3.20 -13.16 -6.85
N SER A 30 2.94 -11.88 -6.73
CA SER A 30 3.97 -10.94 -6.34
C SER A 30 4.39 -11.15 -4.89
N LYS A 31 5.68 -11.13 -4.65
CA LYS A 31 6.20 -11.36 -3.32
C LYS A 31 6.76 -10.12 -2.65
N ASN A 32 6.57 -8.98 -3.27
CA ASN A 32 7.01 -7.72 -2.69
C ASN A 32 6.27 -7.45 -1.39
N LEU A 33 6.91 -6.73 -0.51
CA LEU A 33 6.30 -6.41 0.78
C LEU A 33 5.78 -4.99 0.75
N MET A 34 4.61 -4.78 1.33
CA MET A 34 3.96 -3.49 1.32
C MET A 34 3.74 -3.02 2.75
N THR A 35 3.95 -1.74 2.99
CA THR A 35 3.63 -1.13 4.28
C THR A 35 2.13 -0.82 4.30
N ILE A 36 1.61 -0.41 5.46
CA ILE A 36 0.22 0.02 5.54
C ILE A 36 0.00 1.20 4.59
N GLY A 37 0.97 2.12 4.52
CA GLY A 37 0.85 3.24 3.61
C GLY A 37 0.80 2.81 2.16
N ASP A 38 1.57 1.79 1.81
CA ASP A 38 1.55 1.26 0.46
C ASP A 38 0.20 0.62 0.15
N VAL A 39 -0.36 -0.10 1.11
CA VAL A 39 -1.68 -0.70 0.92
C VAL A 39 -2.71 0.40 0.69
N ALA A 40 -2.63 1.48 1.46
CA ALA A 40 -3.55 2.59 1.32
C ALA A 40 -3.48 3.18 -0.10
N ILE A 41 -2.27 3.33 -0.63
CA ILE A 41 -2.10 3.83 -1.98
C ILE A 41 -2.70 2.84 -2.99
N TYR A 42 -2.44 1.56 -2.77
CA TYR A 42 -2.92 0.54 -3.70
C TYR A 42 -4.44 0.53 -3.80
N ILE A 43 -5.13 0.67 -2.66
CA ILE A 43 -6.58 0.66 -2.67
C ILE A 43 -7.19 2.05 -2.81
N ASN A 44 -6.31 3.07 -2.91
CA ASN A 44 -6.71 4.45 -3.11
C ASN A 44 -7.59 4.98 -1.98
N LYS A 45 -7.16 4.75 -0.76
CA LYS A 45 -7.83 5.24 0.43
C LYS A 45 -6.80 5.94 1.31
N SER A 46 -7.27 6.70 2.28
CA SER A 46 -6.34 7.39 3.18
C SER A 46 -5.66 6.38 4.09
N TYR A 47 -4.54 6.79 4.65
CA TYR A 47 -3.82 5.94 5.58
C TYR A 47 -4.70 5.61 6.79
N ASN A 48 -5.34 6.62 7.35
CA ASN A 48 -6.15 6.41 8.55
C ASN A 48 -7.31 5.46 8.29
N PHE A 49 -7.97 5.63 7.16
CA PHE A 49 -9.08 4.73 6.84
C PHE A 49 -8.56 3.31 6.69
N THR A 50 -7.44 3.15 6.00
CA THR A 50 -6.86 1.83 5.76
C THR A 50 -6.44 1.19 7.09
N ALA A 51 -5.77 1.94 7.94
CA ALA A 51 -5.29 1.40 9.20
C ALA A 51 -6.41 1.03 10.15
N ASN A 52 -7.50 1.78 10.11
CA ASN A 52 -8.58 1.57 11.06
C ASN A 52 -9.71 0.68 10.56
N ASN A 53 -9.88 0.61 9.25
CA ASN A 53 -11.05 -0.09 8.72
C ASN A 53 -10.74 -1.20 7.73
N ILE A 54 -9.55 -1.24 7.20
CA ILE A 54 -9.22 -2.25 6.20
C ILE A 54 -8.33 -3.34 6.79
N ILE A 55 -7.18 -2.98 7.34
CA ILE A 55 -6.28 -4.01 7.81
C ILE A 55 -6.78 -4.69 9.07
N THR A 56 -7.78 -4.12 9.71
CA THR A 56 -8.37 -4.72 10.90
C THR A 56 -9.46 -5.72 10.56
N ARG A 57 -9.81 -5.87 9.28
CA ARG A 57 -10.86 -6.82 8.91
C ARG A 57 -10.36 -8.23 9.11
N ALA A 58 -11.24 -9.09 9.54
CA ALA A 58 -10.88 -10.49 9.79
C ALA A 58 -10.44 -11.19 8.52
N ASP A 59 -10.94 -10.75 7.37
CA ASP A 59 -10.61 -11.39 6.11
C ASP A 59 -9.41 -10.77 5.41
N PHE A 60 -8.77 -9.75 6.01
CA PHE A 60 -7.61 -9.12 5.40
C PHE A 60 -6.38 -10.00 5.64
N PRO A 61 -5.45 -10.05 4.68
CA PRO A 61 -4.27 -10.88 4.84
C PRO A 61 -3.46 -10.52 6.09
N SER A 62 -2.87 -11.52 6.70
CA SER A 62 -2.11 -11.30 7.92
C SER A 62 -0.81 -10.59 7.67
N ALA A 63 -0.40 -9.77 8.61
CA ALA A 63 0.85 -9.04 8.50
C ALA A 63 2.03 -9.96 8.74
N ARG A 64 3.15 -9.62 8.13
CA ARG A 64 4.40 -10.28 8.37
C ARG A 64 5.32 -9.29 9.06
N TYR A 65 6.23 -9.78 9.87
CA TYR A 65 7.15 -8.92 10.58
C TYR A 65 8.56 -9.25 10.13
N LEU A 66 9.34 -8.22 9.85
CA LEU A 66 10.66 -8.43 9.36
C LEU A 66 11.69 -8.58 10.44
N GLY A 67 11.51 -8.25 11.57
CA GLY A 67 12.46 -8.34 12.60
C GLY A 67 11.86 -8.86 13.81
N SER A 68 12.58 -8.82 14.85
CA SER A 68 12.08 -9.35 16.03
C SER A 68 11.16 -8.42 16.64
N GLU A 69 11.59 -7.37 17.08
CA GLU A 69 10.73 -6.60 17.75
C GLU A 69 10.29 -5.43 17.18
N THR A 70 10.81 -4.88 16.29
CA THR A 70 10.31 -3.64 15.96
C THR A 70 9.29 -3.69 15.04
N GLU A 71 8.86 -4.65 14.86
CA GLU A 71 7.81 -4.61 14.30
C GLU A 71 7.22 -3.83 13.39
N GLN A 72 7.64 -3.50 12.37
CA GLN A 72 6.91 -2.87 11.36
C GLN A 72 6.18 -3.89 10.58
N LYS A 73 4.88 -3.76 10.50
CA LYS A 73 4.05 -4.69 9.77
C LYS A 73 4.28 -4.56 8.28
N ARG A 74 4.35 -5.69 7.61
CA ARG A 74 4.46 -5.72 6.16
C ARG A 74 3.44 -6.71 5.63
N TYR A 75 2.95 -6.45 4.43
CA TYR A 75 1.95 -7.31 3.82
C TYR A 75 2.48 -7.79 2.47
N VAL A 76 2.24 -9.02 2.12
CA VAL A 76 2.72 -9.57 0.86
C VAL A 76 1.83 -9.07 -0.26
N ALA A 77 2.43 -8.45 -1.27
CA ALA A 77 1.66 -7.80 -2.34
C ALA A 77 0.69 -8.77 -3.02
N GLY A 78 1.13 -9.98 -3.28
CA GLY A 78 0.25 -10.95 -3.94
C GLY A 78 -1.00 -11.25 -3.12
N GLU A 79 -0.86 -11.27 -1.80
CA GLU A 79 -2.01 -11.51 -0.94
C GLU A 79 -2.97 -10.32 -0.98
N ILE A 80 -2.42 -9.11 -1.07
CA ILE A 80 -3.25 -7.92 -1.15
C ILE A 80 -3.99 -7.89 -2.50
N VAL A 81 -3.31 -8.27 -3.58
CA VAL A 81 -3.94 -8.32 -4.89
C VAL A 81 -5.10 -9.32 -4.86
N LYS A 82 -4.86 -10.48 -4.29
CA LYS A 82 -5.89 -11.51 -4.25
C LYS A 82 -7.08 -11.05 -3.42
N TRP A 83 -6.81 -10.42 -2.28
CA TRP A 83 -7.87 -9.89 -1.43
C TRP A 83 -8.65 -8.81 -2.20
N GLY A 84 -7.94 -7.93 -2.91
CA GLY A 84 -8.58 -6.86 -3.66
C GLY A 84 -9.49 -7.39 -4.76
N ILE A 85 -9.04 -8.39 -5.48
CA ILE A 85 -9.86 -8.98 -6.53
C ILE A 85 -11.15 -9.51 -5.92
N ARG A 86 -11.04 -10.17 -4.78
CA ARG A 86 -12.21 -10.75 -4.16
C ARG A 86 -13.18 -9.71 -3.62
N HIS A 87 -12.68 -8.63 -3.08
CA HIS A 87 -13.53 -7.68 -2.38
C HIS A 87 -13.84 -6.40 -3.13
N MET A 88 -13.15 -6.13 -4.21
CA MET A 88 -13.34 -4.87 -4.92
C MET A 88 -13.89 -5.02 -6.33
N LYS A 89 -14.07 -6.21 -6.75
CA LYS A 89 -14.48 -6.39 -8.14
C LYS A 89 -15.91 -6.02 -8.42
N ARG A 90 -16.68 -5.77 -7.36
CA ARG A 90 -18.01 -5.43 -7.62
C ARG A 90 -18.20 -4.03 -7.64
N LEU A 91 -17.44 -3.19 -8.05
CA LEU A 91 -17.64 -1.76 -8.06
C LEU A 91 -18.69 -1.30 -9.05
#